data_3098c9358e78960f0ad4af0f139449b1
#
_entry.id   3098c9358e78960f0ad4af0f139449b1
#
_cell.length_a   1.000
_cell.length_b   1.000
_cell.length_c   1.000
_cell.angle_alpha   90.00
_cell.angle_beta   90.00
_cell.angle_gamma   90.00
#
_symmetry.space_group_name_H-M   'P 1'
#
loop_
_entity.id
_entity.type
_entity.pdbx_description
1 polymer ?
#
loop_
_entity_poly.entity_id
_entity_poly.type
_entity_poly.pdbx_seq_one_letter_code
_entity_poly.pdbx_strand_id
1 'polypeptide(L)'
;MTTTKPHAACSLLLALLVVGLTRPPPCASSPYNPPPPAMTYHHGGVLDGTVPVSVLYYGAFSPRHKAVLADFLHSLSPRSRPHGAFGAPSSSSSVAQWWETVDRYVQRAGRERTRVMLTNQVSDEGCSLGKHLSRLQVEQLAARLGVAPGGVAVVLTAADVAVDGFCGSSCGLHGSLAPGGAVHVWVGNAAVQCPGRCAWPFHAAPGRRHGSGGEAPLRAPNGDAGVDGMVINLAALLAAAVTNPYGRGYFQGEAGAPVEVGGGCPGAYGRGAYPGYPGAVKLDAATGGGYNVVGRNGRRYLVPALVDPANYSCLIMA
;
A
#
# COMPACT_ATOMS: atom_id res chain seq x y z
N MET A 1 29.01 77.88 59.44
CA MET A 1 29.60 76.64 59.02
C MET A 1 28.49 75.71 58.59
N THR A 2 28.04 75.77 57.36
CA THR A 2 27.08 74.81 56.77
C THR A 2 27.27 74.85 55.25
N THR A 3 27.80 73.83 54.74
CA THR A 3 28.07 73.63 53.34
C THR A 3 26.83 73.07 52.62
N THR A 4 26.31 73.82 51.71
CA THR A 4 25.23 73.36 50.79
C THR A 4 25.82 72.72 49.54
N LYS A 5 25.43 71.48 49.22
CA LYS A 5 25.73 70.78 47.96
C LYS A 5 24.66 71.15 46.94
N PRO A 6 25.01 71.28 45.63
CA PRO A 6 24.05 71.50 44.60
C PRO A 6 23.54 70.11 44.05
N HIS A 7 22.22 70.08 43.80
CA HIS A 7 21.58 68.93 43.13
C HIS A 7 21.83 69.04 41.63
N ALA A 8 22.44 67.98 41.06
CA ALA A 8 22.54 67.79 39.65
C ALA A 8 21.27 67.08 39.14
N ALA A 9 20.55 67.75 38.25
CA ALA A 9 19.41 67.12 37.52
C ALA A 9 19.92 66.20 36.47
N CYS A 10 19.58 64.93 36.60
CA CYS A 10 19.86 63.88 35.60
C CYS A 10 18.71 63.84 34.61
N SER A 11 18.95 64.36 33.38
CA SER A 11 17.98 64.19 32.25
C SER A 11 18.09 62.81 31.70
N LEU A 12 17.06 61.97 31.89
CA LEU A 12 16.93 60.67 31.23
C LEU A 12 16.48 60.88 29.79
N LEU A 13 17.39 60.66 28.85
CA LEU A 13 17.07 60.46 27.44
C LEU A 13 16.61 59.02 27.27
N LEU A 14 15.29 58.81 27.04
CA LEU A 14 14.71 57.50 26.65
C LEU A 14 15.04 57.25 25.17
N ALA A 15 16.07 56.46 24.91
CA ALA A 15 16.33 55.91 23.56
C ALA A 15 15.38 54.73 23.31
N LEU A 16 14.32 54.93 22.53
CA LEU A 16 13.47 53.88 22.00
C LEU A 16 14.25 53.05 20.97
N LEU A 17 14.78 51.91 21.40
CA LEU A 17 15.34 50.89 20.51
C LEU A 17 14.16 50.15 19.84
N VAL A 18 13.82 50.55 18.63
CA VAL A 18 12.90 49.73 17.78
C VAL A 18 13.70 48.51 17.29
N VAL A 19 13.62 47.40 18.03
CA VAL A 19 14.10 46.11 17.58
C VAL A 19 13.10 45.62 16.56
N GLY A 20 13.42 45.83 15.29
CA GLY A 20 12.69 45.22 14.17
C GLY A 20 12.76 43.69 14.28
N LEU A 21 11.68 43.07 14.74
CA LEU A 21 11.47 41.61 14.65
C LEU A 21 11.37 41.24 13.19
N THR A 22 12.52 41.08 12.51
CA THR A 22 12.57 40.34 11.24
C THR A 22 12.30 38.89 11.56
N ARG A 23 11.06 38.44 11.28
CA ARG A 23 10.76 37.00 11.29
C ARG A 23 11.73 36.30 10.33
N PRO A 24 12.49 35.30 10.79
CA PRO A 24 13.27 34.51 9.85
C PRO A 24 12.31 33.90 8.80
N PRO A 25 12.71 33.88 7.53
CA PRO A 25 11.90 33.23 6.49
C PRO A 25 11.61 31.78 6.96
N PRO A 26 10.38 31.28 6.75
CA PRO A 26 10.09 29.89 7.07
C PRO A 26 11.10 29.03 6.32
N CYS A 27 11.86 28.22 7.05
CA CYS A 27 12.68 27.17 6.45
C CYS A 27 11.72 26.25 5.69
N ALA A 28 11.65 26.42 4.38
CA ALA A 28 11.03 25.42 3.51
C ALA A 28 11.93 24.19 3.55
N SER A 29 11.69 23.34 4.56
CA SER A 29 12.28 22.00 4.55
C SER A 29 11.70 21.27 3.35
N SER A 30 12.50 21.13 2.29
CA SER A 30 12.17 20.21 1.20
C SER A 30 11.90 18.85 1.85
N PRO A 31 10.74 18.22 1.63
CA PRO A 31 10.46 16.93 2.24
C PRO A 31 11.53 15.94 1.75
N TYR A 32 12.35 15.47 2.69
CA TYR A 32 13.33 14.43 2.40
C TYR A 32 12.58 13.16 1.98
N ASN A 33 12.75 12.77 0.73
CA ASN A 33 12.26 11.50 0.19
C ASN A 33 13.48 10.58 0.05
N PRO A 34 13.67 9.63 0.98
CA PRO A 34 14.82 8.73 0.90
C PRO A 34 14.75 7.91 -0.39
N PRO A 35 15.88 7.57 -1.02
CA PRO A 35 15.89 6.69 -2.18
C PRO A 35 15.24 5.34 -1.80
N PRO A 36 14.55 4.69 -2.75
CA PRO A 36 14.00 3.36 -2.51
C PRO A 36 15.10 2.38 -2.11
N PRO A 37 14.81 1.43 -1.21
CA PRO A 37 15.78 0.44 -0.79
C PRO A 37 16.15 -0.50 -1.94
N ALA A 38 17.43 -0.82 -2.06
CA ALA A 38 17.89 -1.86 -2.97
C ALA A 38 17.47 -3.24 -2.45
N MET A 39 16.52 -3.89 -3.13
CA MET A 39 16.04 -5.22 -2.76
C MET A 39 17.13 -6.26 -3.00
N THR A 40 17.67 -6.84 -1.93
CA THR A 40 18.67 -7.88 -1.98
C THR A 40 18.00 -9.26 -2.06
N TYR A 41 18.53 -10.13 -2.93
CA TYR A 41 18.10 -11.53 -2.97
C TYR A 41 18.91 -12.36 -1.97
N HIS A 42 18.20 -12.97 -1.02
CA HIS A 42 18.81 -13.79 0.05
C HIS A 42 18.82 -15.29 -0.29
N HIS A 43 18.70 -15.64 -1.57
CA HIS A 43 18.80 -16.99 -2.12
C HIS A 43 17.77 -18.00 -1.59
N GLY A 44 16.68 -17.52 -0.99
CA GLY A 44 15.55 -18.37 -0.61
C GLY A 44 14.53 -18.55 -1.73
N GLY A 45 13.43 -19.23 -1.40
CA GLY A 45 12.34 -19.46 -2.37
C GLY A 45 11.63 -18.18 -2.76
N VAL A 46 11.15 -18.15 -4.00
CA VAL A 46 10.13 -17.24 -4.53
C VAL A 46 9.00 -18.10 -5.09
N LEU A 47 7.79 -17.58 -5.21
CA LEU A 47 6.71 -18.30 -5.92
C LEU A 47 6.87 -18.07 -7.43
N ASP A 48 6.72 -19.13 -8.22
CA ASP A 48 6.92 -19.10 -9.67
C ASP A 48 5.91 -20.01 -10.41
N GLY A 49 5.88 -19.90 -11.72
CA GLY A 49 4.96 -20.68 -12.57
C GLY A 49 3.49 -20.36 -12.25
N THR A 50 2.64 -21.38 -12.19
CA THR A 50 1.23 -21.20 -11.84
C THR A 50 1.09 -21.05 -10.32
N VAL A 51 0.58 -19.89 -9.88
CA VAL A 51 0.31 -19.58 -8.48
C VAL A 51 -1.20 -19.59 -8.24
N PRO A 52 -1.76 -20.70 -7.72
CA PRO A 52 -3.18 -20.77 -7.38
C PRO A 52 -3.48 -19.89 -6.17
N VAL A 53 -4.55 -19.12 -6.26
CA VAL A 53 -5.01 -18.21 -5.19
C VAL A 53 -6.42 -18.62 -4.79
N SER A 54 -6.62 -18.93 -3.52
CA SER A 54 -7.95 -19.11 -2.91
C SER A 54 -8.25 -17.98 -1.95
N VAL A 55 -9.47 -17.44 -1.99
CA VAL A 55 -9.90 -16.29 -1.19
C VAL A 55 -10.98 -16.69 -0.19
N LEU A 56 -10.81 -16.31 1.06
CA LEU A 56 -11.84 -16.32 2.09
C LEU A 56 -12.30 -14.88 2.37
N TYR A 57 -13.57 -14.60 2.16
CA TYR A 57 -14.25 -13.39 2.63
C TYR A 57 -14.82 -13.66 4.02
N TYR A 58 -14.19 -13.10 5.05
CA TYR A 58 -14.59 -13.28 6.44
C TYR A 58 -15.37 -12.07 6.95
N GLY A 59 -16.65 -12.28 7.28
CA GLY A 59 -17.63 -11.23 7.56
C GLY A 59 -18.41 -10.79 6.32
N ALA A 60 -19.15 -9.69 6.43
CA ALA A 60 -20.09 -9.24 5.41
C ALA A 60 -19.39 -8.50 4.25
N PHE A 61 -19.34 -9.12 3.10
CA PHE A 61 -18.91 -8.53 1.83
C PHE A 61 -20.05 -8.52 0.83
N SER A 62 -20.40 -7.36 0.30
CA SER A 62 -21.37 -7.27 -0.79
C SER A 62 -20.87 -7.95 -2.07
N PRO A 63 -21.75 -8.38 -2.97
CA PRO A 63 -21.34 -8.91 -4.29
C PRO A 63 -20.43 -7.92 -5.06
N ARG A 64 -20.66 -6.61 -4.93
CA ARG A 64 -19.82 -5.57 -5.53
C ARG A 64 -18.40 -5.57 -4.94
N HIS A 65 -18.26 -5.69 -3.63
CA HIS A 65 -16.96 -5.77 -2.97
C HIS A 65 -16.17 -7.00 -3.44
N LYS A 66 -16.82 -8.17 -3.45
CA LYS A 66 -16.22 -9.42 -3.93
C LYS A 66 -15.79 -9.29 -5.41
N ALA A 67 -16.60 -8.67 -6.26
CA ALA A 67 -16.28 -8.46 -7.67
C ALA A 67 -15.06 -7.53 -7.86
N VAL A 68 -14.92 -6.44 -7.08
CA VAL A 68 -13.74 -5.56 -7.16
C VAL A 68 -12.46 -6.33 -6.87
N LEU A 69 -12.44 -7.10 -5.78
CA LEU A 69 -11.27 -7.85 -5.33
C LEU A 69 -10.95 -9.04 -6.26
N ALA A 70 -11.97 -9.78 -6.71
CA ALA A 70 -11.78 -10.89 -7.65
C ALA A 70 -11.30 -10.41 -9.03
N ASP A 71 -11.88 -9.33 -9.57
CA ASP A 71 -11.46 -8.74 -10.85
C ASP A 71 -10.00 -8.23 -10.79
N PHE A 72 -9.56 -7.71 -9.63
CA PHE A 72 -8.16 -7.33 -9.42
C PHE A 72 -7.25 -8.56 -9.53
N LEU A 73 -7.53 -9.65 -8.80
CA LEU A 73 -6.76 -10.89 -8.84
C LEU A 73 -6.72 -11.49 -10.25
N HIS A 74 -7.84 -11.52 -10.95
CA HIS A 74 -7.90 -11.96 -12.34
C HIS A 74 -7.08 -11.07 -13.29
N SER A 75 -6.81 -9.82 -12.93
CA SER A 75 -6.10 -8.86 -13.76
C SER A 75 -4.57 -8.95 -13.62
N LEU A 76 -4.05 -9.66 -12.61
CA LEU A 76 -2.61 -9.84 -12.40
C LEU A 76 -1.95 -10.64 -13.53
N SER A 77 -2.66 -11.58 -14.13
CA SER A 77 -2.13 -12.36 -15.26
C SER A 77 -2.61 -11.82 -16.61
N PRO A 78 -1.73 -11.74 -17.62
CA PRO A 78 -2.12 -11.33 -18.95
C PRO A 78 -3.27 -12.19 -19.50
N ARG A 79 -4.16 -11.58 -20.28
CA ARG A 79 -5.08 -12.38 -21.12
C ARG A 79 -4.25 -13.17 -22.13
N SER A 80 -4.54 -14.45 -22.29
CA SER A 80 -4.17 -15.16 -23.51
C SER A 80 -4.84 -14.40 -24.68
N ARG A 81 -4.05 -13.63 -25.43
CA ARG A 81 -4.57 -12.97 -26.64
C ARG A 81 -4.94 -14.06 -27.64
N PRO A 82 -6.15 -14.03 -28.23
CA PRO A 82 -6.40 -14.83 -29.42
C PRO A 82 -5.35 -14.47 -30.48
N HIS A 83 -4.77 -15.47 -31.13
CA HIS A 83 -3.86 -15.26 -32.25
C HIS A 83 -4.56 -14.38 -33.30
N GLY A 84 -3.99 -13.21 -33.61
CA GLY A 84 -4.51 -12.28 -34.62
C GLY A 84 -5.23 -11.02 -34.11
N ALA A 85 -5.41 -10.83 -32.83
CA ALA A 85 -5.99 -9.57 -32.32
C ALA A 85 -4.93 -8.48 -32.22
N PHE A 86 -4.76 -7.71 -33.30
CA PHE A 86 -4.04 -6.43 -33.31
C PHE A 86 -4.92 -5.36 -32.63
N GLY A 87 -4.92 -5.32 -31.29
CA GLY A 87 -5.50 -4.20 -30.56
C GLY A 87 -4.50 -3.06 -30.49
N ALA A 88 -4.95 -1.81 -30.74
CA ALA A 88 -4.15 -0.63 -30.51
C ALA A 88 -3.56 -0.65 -29.10
N PRO A 89 -2.31 -0.18 -28.89
CA PRO A 89 -1.72 -0.07 -27.55
C PRO A 89 -2.64 0.81 -26.71
N SER A 90 -3.19 0.25 -25.63
CA SER A 90 -3.99 1.05 -24.71
C SER A 90 -3.06 2.11 -24.09
N SER A 91 -3.47 3.37 -24.12
CA SER A 91 -2.73 4.50 -23.52
C SER A 91 -2.68 4.43 -21.98
N SER A 92 -3.25 3.41 -21.40
CA SER A 92 -3.31 3.22 -19.95
C SER A 92 -2.56 1.98 -19.52
N SER A 93 -1.72 2.11 -18.50
CA SER A 93 -1.01 1.01 -17.85
C SER A 93 -2.02 -0.01 -17.29
N SER A 94 -1.72 -1.30 -17.42
CA SER A 94 -2.59 -2.37 -16.91
C SER A 94 -2.08 -2.96 -15.59
N VAL A 95 -2.98 -3.62 -14.84
CA VAL A 95 -2.60 -4.40 -13.65
C VAL A 95 -1.55 -5.46 -14.00
N ALA A 96 -1.68 -6.13 -15.15
CA ALA A 96 -0.70 -7.11 -15.59
C ALA A 96 0.68 -6.50 -15.87
N GLN A 97 0.76 -5.29 -16.47
CA GLN A 97 2.03 -4.57 -16.65
C GLN A 97 2.65 -4.16 -15.30
N TRP A 98 1.84 -3.76 -14.33
CA TRP A 98 2.33 -3.50 -12.98
C TRP A 98 2.93 -4.78 -12.38
N TRP A 99 2.26 -5.92 -12.53
CA TRP A 99 2.71 -7.21 -12.04
C TRP A 99 4.00 -7.72 -12.72
N GLU A 100 4.31 -7.29 -13.91
CA GLU A 100 5.59 -7.60 -14.59
C GLU A 100 6.82 -7.17 -13.77
N THR A 101 6.67 -6.21 -12.86
CA THR A 101 7.76 -5.85 -11.93
C THR A 101 8.04 -6.99 -10.96
N VAL A 102 7.01 -7.66 -10.44
CA VAL A 102 7.15 -8.85 -9.60
C VAL A 102 7.79 -9.98 -10.39
N ASP A 103 7.33 -10.22 -11.62
CA ASP A 103 7.90 -11.24 -12.51
C ASP A 103 9.39 -11.02 -12.80
N ARG A 104 9.83 -9.76 -12.91
CA ARG A 104 11.26 -9.45 -13.07
C ARG A 104 12.11 -9.89 -11.88
N TYR A 105 11.60 -9.79 -10.65
CA TYR A 105 12.25 -10.33 -9.46
C TYR A 105 12.32 -11.86 -9.50
N VAL A 106 11.20 -12.50 -9.84
CA VAL A 106 11.13 -13.97 -9.94
C VAL A 106 12.11 -14.50 -11.01
N GLN A 107 12.17 -13.86 -12.18
CA GLN A 107 13.10 -14.22 -13.25
C GLN A 107 14.57 -14.00 -12.85
N ARG A 108 14.89 -12.94 -12.08
CA ARG A 108 16.24 -12.74 -11.53
C ARG A 108 16.65 -13.79 -10.50
N ALA A 109 15.70 -14.42 -9.83
CA ALA A 109 15.94 -15.60 -8.99
C ALA A 109 16.14 -16.90 -9.81
N GLY A 110 16.16 -16.81 -11.14
CA GLY A 110 16.31 -17.98 -12.04
C GLY A 110 15.02 -18.82 -12.16
N ARG A 111 13.86 -18.22 -11.93
CA ARG A 111 12.56 -18.87 -11.91
C ARG A 111 11.67 -18.42 -13.06
N GLU A 112 10.59 -19.18 -13.33
CA GLU A 112 9.61 -18.85 -14.34
C GLU A 112 8.71 -17.68 -13.91
N ARG A 113 8.19 -16.91 -14.89
CA ARG A 113 7.20 -15.88 -14.63
C ARG A 113 5.97 -16.46 -13.96
N THR A 114 5.36 -15.69 -13.08
CA THR A 114 4.16 -16.11 -12.37
C THR A 114 2.91 -16.04 -13.25
N ARG A 115 2.01 -16.96 -13.04
CA ARG A 115 0.64 -16.91 -13.53
C ARG A 115 -0.31 -17.04 -12.34
N VAL A 116 -0.71 -15.91 -11.81
CA VAL A 116 -1.69 -15.86 -10.71
C VAL A 116 -3.05 -16.34 -11.21
N MET A 117 -3.63 -17.31 -10.53
CA MET A 117 -4.88 -17.92 -10.92
C MET A 117 -5.83 -18.01 -9.72
N LEU A 118 -6.91 -17.20 -9.73
CA LEU A 118 -7.97 -17.31 -8.72
C LEU A 118 -8.71 -18.64 -8.92
N THR A 119 -8.57 -19.55 -7.95
CA THR A 119 -9.07 -20.93 -8.04
C THR A 119 -10.33 -21.15 -7.21
N ASN A 120 -10.44 -20.49 -6.07
CA ASN A 120 -11.57 -20.68 -5.18
C ASN A 120 -11.92 -19.39 -4.43
N GLN A 121 -13.20 -19.22 -4.10
CA GLN A 121 -13.73 -18.12 -3.32
C GLN A 121 -14.76 -18.66 -2.31
N VAL A 122 -14.49 -18.46 -1.04
CA VAL A 122 -15.32 -18.92 0.08
C VAL A 122 -15.79 -17.71 0.88
N SER A 123 -16.98 -17.77 1.43
CA SER A 123 -17.53 -16.74 2.34
C SER A 123 -17.86 -17.33 3.67
N ASP A 124 -17.39 -16.68 4.74
CA ASP A 124 -17.75 -16.94 6.12
C ASP A 124 -18.42 -15.69 6.70
N GLU A 125 -19.65 -15.44 6.27
CA GLU A 125 -20.41 -14.24 6.64
C GLU A 125 -20.82 -14.26 8.14
N GLY A 126 -20.95 -15.47 8.71
CA GLY A 126 -21.27 -15.68 10.12
C GLY A 126 -20.09 -15.47 11.06
N CYS A 127 -18.88 -15.23 10.56
CA CYS A 127 -17.68 -15.07 11.37
C CYS A 127 -17.45 -16.25 12.32
N SER A 128 -17.21 -17.46 11.78
CA SER A 128 -17.14 -18.72 12.54
C SER A 128 -16.16 -18.73 13.73
N LEU A 129 -15.18 -17.82 13.76
CA LEU A 129 -14.22 -17.63 14.87
C LEU A 129 -14.48 -16.33 15.65
N GLY A 130 -15.65 -15.68 15.44
CA GLY A 130 -15.97 -14.39 16.03
C GLY A 130 -15.45 -13.20 15.25
N LYS A 131 -15.74 -11.98 15.75
CA LYS A 131 -15.34 -10.71 15.09
C LYS A 131 -14.05 -10.11 15.64
N HIS A 132 -13.43 -10.75 16.62
CA HIS A 132 -12.10 -10.40 17.14
C HIS A 132 -11.19 -11.61 16.93
N LEU A 133 -10.22 -11.45 16.03
CA LEU A 133 -9.32 -12.52 15.62
C LEU A 133 -7.90 -12.24 16.11
N SER A 134 -7.25 -13.25 16.64
CA SER A 134 -5.79 -13.25 16.75
C SER A 134 -5.15 -13.54 15.40
N ARG A 135 -3.85 -13.24 15.25
CA ARG A 135 -3.09 -13.59 14.04
C ARG A 135 -3.08 -15.10 13.77
N LEU A 136 -3.00 -15.91 14.82
CA LEU A 136 -3.07 -17.36 14.70
C LEU A 136 -4.43 -17.83 14.15
N GLN A 137 -5.53 -17.19 14.55
CA GLN A 137 -6.85 -17.50 13.97
C GLN A 137 -6.95 -17.12 12.49
N VAL A 138 -6.29 -16.05 12.06
CA VAL A 138 -6.18 -15.71 10.63
C VAL A 138 -5.42 -16.80 9.86
N GLU A 139 -4.31 -17.31 10.40
CA GLU A 139 -3.58 -18.45 9.83
C GLU A 139 -4.44 -19.72 9.78
N GLN A 140 -5.21 -19.99 10.82
CA GLN A 140 -6.16 -21.12 10.85
C GLN A 140 -7.24 -20.98 9.77
N LEU A 141 -7.77 -19.77 9.55
CA LEU A 141 -8.72 -19.48 8.46
C LEU A 141 -8.08 -19.70 7.10
N ALA A 142 -6.85 -19.24 6.91
CA ALA A 142 -6.09 -19.47 5.67
C ALA A 142 -5.83 -20.97 5.42
N ALA A 143 -5.46 -21.71 6.44
CA ALA A 143 -5.22 -23.16 6.35
C ALA A 143 -6.48 -23.94 5.94
N ARG A 144 -7.68 -23.50 6.36
CA ARG A 144 -8.97 -24.13 5.97
C ARG A 144 -9.25 -24.04 4.47
N LEU A 145 -8.58 -23.13 3.73
CA LEU A 145 -8.71 -23.06 2.28
C LEU A 145 -8.03 -24.21 1.53
N GLY A 146 -7.21 -25.03 2.22
CA GLY A 146 -6.58 -26.22 1.68
C GLY A 146 -5.67 -25.95 0.48
N VAL A 147 -5.03 -24.78 0.43
CA VAL A 147 -4.13 -24.40 -0.68
C VAL A 147 -2.85 -25.22 -0.60
N ALA A 148 -2.45 -25.80 -1.73
CA ALA A 148 -1.21 -26.58 -1.83
C ALA A 148 0.05 -25.67 -1.75
N PRO A 149 1.24 -26.24 -1.45
CA PRO A 149 2.51 -25.51 -1.55
C PRO A 149 2.67 -24.85 -2.94
N GLY A 150 3.24 -23.65 -2.95
CA GLY A 150 3.35 -22.82 -4.17
C GLY A 150 2.12 -21.95 -4.44
N GLY A 151 1.02 -22.14 -3.69
CA GLY A 151 -0.17 -21.30 -3.79
C GLY A 151 -0.31 -20.30 -2.64
N VAL A 152 -1.31 -19.42 -2.76
CA VAL A 152 -1.60 -18.35 -1.80
C VAL A 152 -3.03 -18.45 -1.28
N ALA A 153 -3.18 -18.54 0.04
CA ALA A 153 -4.44 -18.46 0.76
C ALA A 153 -4.68 -16.99 1.19
N VAL A 154 -5.66 -16.33 0.61
CA VAL A 154 -5.99 -14.93 0.92
C VAL A 154 -7.17 -14.89 1.88
N VAL A 155 -6.99 -14.24 3.04
CA VAL A 155 -8.05 -13.96 4.01
C VAL A 155 -8.36 -12.46 3.97
N LEU A 156 -9.59 -12.10 3.66
CA LEU A 156 -10.08 -10.72 3.62
C LEU A 156 -11.09 -10.54 4.75
N THR A 157 -10.82 -9.63 5.68
CA THR A 157 -11.74 -9.38 6.81
C THR A 157 -12.58 -8.14 6.58
N ALA A 158 -13.87 -8.23 6.90
CA ALA A 158 -14.84 -7.13 6.74
C ALA A 158 -14.54 -5.97 7.71
N ALA A 159 -15.15 -4.81 7.48
CA ALA A 159 -14.88 -3.58 8.22
C ALA A 159 -15.18 -3.65 9.73
N ASP A 160 -16.08 -4.54 10.12
CA ASP A 160 -16.48 -4.78 11.51
C ASP A 160 -15.74 -5.95 12.19
N VAL A 161 -14.74 -6.52 11.52
CA VAL A 161 -13.88 -7.57 12.05
C VAL A 161 -12.55 -6.98 12.52
N ALA A 162 -12.25 -7.09 13.79
CA ALA A 162 -10.98 -6.67 14.36
C ALA A 162 -9.96 -7.82 14.32
N VAL A 163 -8.70 -7.50 14.04
CA VAL A 163 -7.59 -8.46 14.05
C VAL A 163 -6.43 -7.86 14.85
N ASP A 164 -5.73 -8.66 15.63
CA ASP A 164 -4.61 -8.21 16.46
C ASP A 164 -3.54 -7.49 15.64
N GLY A 165 -3.24 -6.23 16.02
CA GLY A 165 -2.26 -5.38 15.36
C GLY A 165 -2.78 -4.64 14.11
N PHE A 166 -4.03 -4.87 13.69
CA PHE A 166 -4.66 -4.09 12.64
C PHE A 166 -4.75 -2.62 13.03
N CYS A 167 -4.52 -1.72 12.08
CA CYS A 167 -4.48 -0.27 12.32
C CYS A 167 -3.32 0.23 13.20
N GLY A 168 -2.68 -0.60 13.95
CA GLY A 168 -1.53 -0.27 14.79
C GLY A 168 -0.21 -0.39 14.03
N SER A 169 0.18 -1.61 13.74
CA SER A 169 1.44 -1.93 13.08
C SER A 169 1.29 -2.25 11.59
N SER A 170 0.11 -2.71 11.14
CA SER A 170 -0.08 -3.17 9.75
C SER A 170 -1.51 -3.02 9.27
N CYS A 171 -1.66 -2.99 7.94
CA CYS A 171 -2.95 -3.05 7.25
C CYS A 171 -3.28 -4.48 6.76
N GLY A 172 -2.36 -5.37 6.93
CA GLY A 172 -2.38 -6.77 6.57
C GLY A 172 -0.99 -7.39 6.75
N LEU A 173 -0.86 -8.65 6.48
CA LEU A 173 0.40 -9.40 6.57
C LEU A 173 0.41 -10.56 5.57
N HIS A 174 1.59 -11.09 5.32
CA HIS A 174 1.77 -12.39 4.68
C HIS A 174 2.73 -13.27 5.49
N GLY A 175 2.70 -14.56 5.22
CA GLY A 175 3.59 -15.54 5.83
C GLY A 175 3.35 -16.93 5.26
N SER A 176 4.14 -17.91 5.65
CA SER A 176 3.92 -19.30 5.26
C SER A 176 3.15 -20.06 6.33
N LEU A 177 2.21 -20.91 5.92
CA LEU A 177 1.45 -21.77 6.83
C LEU A 177 2.28 -22.92 7.42
N ALA A 178 3.37 -23.28 6.73
CA ALA A 178 4.39 -24.24 7.16
C ALA A 178 5.68 -23.99 6.39
N PRO A 179 6.85 -24.47 6.86
CA PRO A 179 8.09 -24.38 6.11
C PRO A 179 7.93 -24.96 4.70
N GLY A 180 8.12 -24.14 3.65
CA GLY A 180 7.91 -24.52 2.25
C GLY A 180 6.46 -24.83 1.85
N GLY A 181 5.49 -24.54 2.72
CA GLY A 181 4.07 -24.78 2.51
C GLY A 181 3.38 -23.67 1.70
N ALA A 182 2.04 -23.67 1.73
CA ALA A 182 1.26 -22.58 1.15
C ALA A 182 1.54 -21.26 1.88
N VAL A 183 1.50 -20.18 1.14
CA VAL A 183 1.62 -18.82 1.69
C VAL A 183 0.23 -18.29 2.02
N HIS A 184 0.10 -17.56 3.11
CA HIS A 184 -1.12 -16.82 3.39
C HIS A 184 -0.90 -15.31 3.27
N VAL A 185 -1.95 -14.61 2.87
CA VAL A 185 -2.05 -13.15 2.86
C VAL A 185 -3.33 -12.77 3.58
N TRP A 186 -3.24 -11.88 4.55
CA TRP A 186 -4.41 -11.30 5.19
C TRP A 186 -4.46 -9.80 4.94
N VAL A 187 -5.68 -9.28 4.65
CA VAL A 187 -5.95 -7.84 4.50
C VAL A 187 -7.24 -7.49 5.20
N GLY A 188 -7.21 -6.48 6.06
CA GLY A 188 -8.40 -5.94 6.72
C GLY A 188 -9.05 -4.78 5.96
N ASN A 189 -10.38 -4.71 6.00
CA ASN A 189 -11.10 -3.53 5.52
C ASN A 189 -11.07 -2.43 6.58
N ALA A 190 -10.38 -1.34 6.28
CA ALA A 190 -10.14 -0.25 7.21
C ALA A 190 -11.25 0.80 7.27
N ALA A 191 -12.34 0.65 6.53
CA ALA A 191 -13.37 1.69 6.35
C ALA A 191 -13.88 2.30 7.66
N VAL A 192 -13.96 1.49 8.73
CA VAL A 192 -14.47 1.91 10.05
C VAL A 192 -13.34 2.16 11.04
N GLN A 193 -12.33 1.26 11.07
CA GLN A 193 -11.35 1.24 12.15
C GLN A 193 -10.21 2.26 11.97
N CYS A 194 -9.66 2.40 10.76
CA CYS A 194 -8.54 3.31 10.50
C CYS A 194 -8.44 3.73 9.01
N PRO A 195 -9.50 4.35 8.45
CA PRO A 195 -9.52 4.67 7.02
C PRO A 195 -8.37 5.60 6.61
N GLY A 196 -7.97 6.54 7.46
CA GLY A 196 -6.86 7.45 7.18
C GLY A 196 -5.49 6.78 7.16
N ARG A 197 -5.36 5.55 7.65
CA ARG A 197 -4.11 4.79 7.64
C ARG A 197 -4.10 3.71 6.56
N CYS A 198 -5.08 2.82 6.57
CA CYS A 198 -5.09 1.63 5.72
C CYS A 198 -5.95 1.79 4.45
N ALA A 199 -6.70 2.88 4.31
CA ALA A 199 -7.38 3.29 3.08
C ALA A 199 -6.85 4.62 2.52
N TRP A 200 -5.67 5.09 2.95
CA TRP A 200 -4.97 6.21 2.31
C TRP A 200 -4.52 5.76 0.89
N PRO A 201 -4.62 6.61 -0.14
CA PRO A 201 -4.94 8.04 -0.14
C PRO A 201 -6.43 8.39 -0.34
N PHE A 202 -7.35 7.43 -0.23
CA PHE A 202 -8.79 7.66 -0.39
C PHE A 202 -9.44 8.26 0.87
N HIS A 203 -8.69 8.38 1.94
CA HIS A 203 -9.10 9.02 3.18
C HIS A 203 -7.97 9.90 3.72
N ALA A 204 -8.31 10.99 4.42
CA ALA A 204 -7.30 11.87 5.00
C ALA A 204 -6.40 11.11 5.99
N ALA A 205 -5.10 11.36 5.94
CA ALA A 205 -4.15 10.79 6.89
C ALA A 205 -4.46 11.24 8.34
N PRO A 206 -4.21 10.40 9.36
CA PRO A 206 -4.42 10.76 10.76
C PRO A 206 -3.66 12.03 11.13
N GLY A 207 -4.30 12.92 11.89
CA GLY A 207 -3.69 14.17 12.40
C GLY A 207 -3.64 15.33 11.41
N ARG A 208 -4.02 15.17 10.16
CA ARG A 208 -4.20 16.28 9.21
C ARG A 208 -5.60 16.87 9.35
N ARG A 209 -5.69 18.12 9.81
CA ARG A 209 -6.96 18.86 9.79
C ARG A 209 -7.30 19.28 8.36
N HIS A 210 -8.56 19.16 7.96
CA HIS A 210 -9.09 19.82 6.77
C HIS A 210 -8.76 21.32 6.84
N GLY A 211 -8.04 21.84 5.86
CA GLY A 211 -7.69 23.27 5.78
C GLY A 211 -6.24 23.66 6.07
N SER A 212 -5.38 22.73 6.48
CA SER A 212 -3.94 23.04 6.71
C SER A 212 -3.05 22.83 5.46
N GLY A 213 -3.51 23.24 4.27
CA GLY A 213 -2.70 23.21 3.03
C GLY A 213 -2.41 21.82 2.44
N GLY A 214 -3.11 20.77 2.91
CA GLY A 214 -3.03 19.43 2.34
C GLY A 214 -4.07 19.23 1.23
N GLU A 215 -3.70 18.52 0.16
CA GLU A 215 -4.65 18.12 -0.88
C GLU A 215 -5.79 17.27 -0.30
N ALA A 216 -6.97 17.38 -0.90
CA ALA A 216 -8.12 16.55 -0.57
C ALA A 216 -7.79 15.06 -0.87
N PRO A 217 -8.32 14.12 -0.09
CA PRO A 217 -8.20 12.71 -0.39
C PRO A 217 -8.66 12.39 -1.81
N LEU A 218 -8.01 11.44 -2.47
CA LEU A 218 -8.45 10.94 -3.77
C LEU A 218 -9.83 10.28 -3.62
N ARG A 219 -10.66 10.45 -4.63
CA ARG A 219 -11.89 9.66 -4.71
C ARG A 219 -11.56 8.22 -5.07
N ALA A 220 -12.14 7.27 -4.36
CA ALA A 220 -11.95 5.84 -4.58
C ALA A 220 -12.48 5.43 -5.98
N PRO A 221 -11.71 4.75 -6.83
CA PRO A 221 -12.07 4.47 -8.22
C PRO A 221 -13.27 3.52 -8.35
N ASN A 222 -13.49 2.66 -7.35
CA ASN A 222 -14.64 1.76 -7.32
C ASN A 222 -15.76 2.25 -6.38
N GLY A 223 -15.62 3.46 -5.82
CA GLY A 223 -16.62 4.13 -5.00
C GLY A 223 -16.68 3.69 -3.54
N ASP A 224 -15.74 2.87 -3.09
CA ASP A 224 -15.62 2.43 -1.70
C ASP A 224 -14.15 2.53 -1.26
N ALA A 225 -13.85 3.48 -0.38
CA ALA A 225 -12.48 3.75 0.09
C ALA A 225 -11.89 2.56 0.86
N GLY A 226 -12.72 1.82 1.60
CA GLY A 226 -12.26 0.64 2.35
C GLY A 226 -11.84 -0.49 1.42
N VAL A 227 -12.67 -0.80 0.42
CA VAL A 227 -12.38 -1.87 -0.55
C VAL A 227 -11.24 -1.49 -1.49
N ASP A 228 -11.20 -0.25 -1.98
CA ASP A 228 -10.09 0.24 -2.80
C ASP A 228 -8.78 0.31 -1.98
N GLY A 229 -8.86 0.62 -0.68
CA GLY A 229 -7.74 0.50 0.26
C GLY A 229 -7.29 -0.97 0.45
N MET A 230 -8.24 -1.91 0.51
CA MET A 230 -7.89 -3.34 0.52
C MET A 230 -7.16 -3.76 -0.76
N VAL A 231 -7.53 -3.24 -1.93
CA VAL A 231 -6.81 -3.52 -3.18
C VAL A 231 -5.36 -3.05 -3.11
N ILE A 232 -5.10 -1.85 -2.59
CA ILE A 232 -3.74 -1.34 -2.39
C ILE A 232 -2.91 -2.27 -1.51
N ASN A 233 -3.46 -2.65 -0.35
CA ASN A 233 -2.77 -3.50 0.61
C ASN A 233 -2.59 -4.93 0.07
N LEU A 234 -3.60 -5.47 -0.61
CA LEU A 234 -3.53 -6.79 -1.26
C LEU A 234 -2.46 -6.81 -2.36
N ALA A 235 -2.39 -5.77 -3.19
CA ALA A 235 -1.37 -5.62 -4.22
C ALA A 235 0.05 -5.66 -3.63
N ALA A 236 0.30 -4.84 -2.61
CA ALA A 236 1.59 -4.80 -1.93
C ALA A 236 1.97 -6.14 -1.29
N LEU A 237 1.03 -6.75 -0.56
CA LEU A 237 1.27 -8.00 0.15
C LEU A 237 1.40 -9.21 -0.78
N LEU A 238 0.69 -9.25 -1.91
CA LEU A 238 0.89 -10.29 -2.91
C LEU A 238 2.27 -10.17 -3.58
N ALA A 239 2.72 -8.94 -3.88
CA ALA A 239 4.06 -8.72 -4.41
C ALA A 239 5.13 -9.21 -3.41
N ALA A 240 4.97 -8.90 -2.12
CA ALA A 240 5.84 -9.38 -1.06
C ALA A 240 5.77 -10.91 -0.91
N ALA A 241 4.57 -11.48 -0.85
CA ALA A 241 4.35 -12.92 -0.71
C ALA A 241 4.95 -13.76 -1.85
N VAL A 242 4.96 -13.23 -3.08
CA VAL A 242 5.57 -13.90 -4.24
C VAL A 242 7.09 -13.78 -4.21
N THR A 243 7.63 -12.63 -3.85
CA THR A 243 9.07 -12.37 -3.90
C THR A 243 9.82 -12.76 -2.62
N ASN A 244 9.10 -12.92 -1.50
CA ASN A 244 9.67 -13.32 -0.21
C ASN A 244 8.73 -14.24 0.60
N PRO A 245 8.24 -15.35 0.04
CA PRO A 245 7.21 -16.18 0.67
C PRO A 245 7.60 -16.77 2.02
N TYR A 246 8.91 -16.99 2.23
CA TYR A 246 9.47 -17.71 3.38
C TYR A 246 10.48 -16.87 4.18
N GLY A 247 10.51 -15.55 4.01
CA GLY A 247 11.42 -14.65 4.74
C GLY A 247 12.89 -14.72 4.31
N ARG A 248 13.20 -15.33 3.16
CA ARG A 248 14.57 -15.46 2.62
C ARG A 248 14.65 -15.16 1.11
N GLY A 249 13.62 -14.51 0.56
CA GLY A 249 13.58 -14.09 -0.84
C GLY A 249 14.22 -12.72 -1.05
N TYR A 250 13.46 -11.77 -1.57
CA TYR A 250 13.90 -10.39 -1.81
C TYR A 250 13.44 -9.47 -0.69
N PHE A 251 14.38 -8.88 0.01
CA PHE A 251 14.10 -7.82 1.00
C PHE A 251 15.36 -6.99 1.28
N GLN A 252 15.16 -5.88 1.99
CA GLN A 252 16.20 -5.00 2.52
C GLN A 252 16.04 -4.90 4.04
N GLY A 253 17.15 -4.80 4.77
CA GLY A 253 17.19 -4.67 6.23
C GLY A 253 17.20 -6.00 6.96
N GLU A 254 16.76 -6.00 8.21
CA GLU A 254 16.78 -7.17 9.08
C GLU A 254 15.65 -8.16 8.73
N ALA A 255 15.94 -9.45 8.75
CA ALA A 255 14.96 -10.50 8.43
C ALA A 255 13.73 -10.50 9.36
N GLY A 256 13.86 -9.98 10.59
CA GLY A 256 12.74 -9.87 11.54
C GLY A 256 11.80 -8.68 11.28
N ALA A 257 12.24 -7.70 10.46
CA ALA A 257 11.47 -6.53 10.07
C ALA A 257 11.87 -6.08 8.65
N PRO A 258 11.67 -6.92 7.63
CA PRO A 258 12.16 -6.67 6.29
C PRO A 258 11.36 -5.57 5.61
N VAL A 259 12.06 -4.75 4.81
CA VAL A 259 11.42 -3.93 3.78
C VAL A 259 11.34 -4.76 2.52
N GLU A 260 10.16 -5.11 2.07
CA GLU A 260 9.91 -6.00 0.94
C GLU A 260 9.53 -5.23 -0.32
N VAL A 261 9.49 -5.92 -1.46
CA VAL A 261 9.20 -5.32 -2.78
C VAL A 261 7.89 -4.52 -2.78
N GLY A 262 6.85 -5.02 -2.12
CA GLY A 262 5.56 -4.35 -2.01
C GLY A 262 5.54 -3.14 -1.06
N GLY A 263 6.51 -3.04 -0.14
CA GLY A 263 6.62 -1.98 0.86
C GLY A 263 7.74 -0.97 0.61
N GLY A 264 8.58 -1.20 -0.40
CA GLY A 264 9.77 -0.39 -0.65
C GLY A 264 9.52 1.02 -1.20
N CYS A 265 8.30 1.29 -1.68
CA CYS A 265 7.87 2.59 -2.20
C CYS A 265 6.63 3.12 -1.45
N PRO A 266 6.72 3.38 -0.14
CA PRO A 266 5.55 3.69 0.66
C PRO A 266 4.87 4.97 0.20
N GLY A 267 3.56 4.89 -0.04
CA GLY A 267 2.74 6.04 -0.41
C GLY A 267 2.99 6.61 -1.81
N ALA A 268 3.76 5.95 -2.66
CA ALA A 268 4.00 6.38 -4.02
C ALA A 268 3.03 5.70 -5.00
N TYR A 269 2.17 6.50 -5.65
CA TYR A 269 1.18 6.02 -6.63
C TYR A 269 1.30 6.76 -7.97
N GLY A 270 1.77 8.00 -7.96
CA GLY A 270 1.90 8.86 -9.12
C GLY A 270 3.20 9.66 -9.13
N ARG A 271 3.45 10.40 -10.20
CA ARG A 271 4.66 11.23 -10.32
C ARG A 271 4.69 12.31 -9.25
N GLY A 272 5.88 12.57 -8.71
CA GLY A 272 6.09 13.58 -7.70
C GLY A 272 5.52 13.21 -6.33
N ALA A 273 5.28 11.92 -6.06
CA ALA A 273 4.86 11.46 -4.74
C ALA A 273 5.91 11.79 -3.67
N TYR A 274 5.44 12.19 -2.49
CA TYR A 274 6.25 12.42 -1.30
C TYR A 274 5.41 12.12 -0.04
N PRO A 275 5.99 12.00 1.14
CA PRO A 275 5.23 11.69 2.35
C PRO A 275 4.01 12.61 2.56
N GLY A 276 2.82 12.03 2.43
CA GLY A 276 1.52 12.73 2.54
C GLY A 276 0.94 13.26 1.23
N TYR A 277 1.61 13.06 0.10
CA TYR A 277 1.09 13.30 -1.24
C TYR A 277 1.26 12.05 -2.12
N PRO A 278 0.18 11.47 -2.68
CA PRO A 278 0.25 10.22 -3.44
C PRO A 278 0.92 10.34 -4.81
N GLY A 279 1.22 11.55 -5.26
CA GLY A 279 1.66 11.86 -6.61
C GLY A 279 0.50 12.12 -7.57
N ALA A 280 0.83 12.66 -8.74
CA ALA A 280 -0.14 12.90 -9.81
C ALA A 280 -0.61 11.56 -10.39
N VAL A 281 -1.89 11.25 -10.24
CA VAL A 281 -2.56 10.05 -10.77
C VAL A 281 -3.61 10.43 -11.80
N LYS A 282 -4.05 9.47 -12.62
CA LYS A 282 -5.16 9.66 -13.54
C LYS A 282 -6.48 9.77 -12.78
N LEU A 283 -7.38 10.60 -13.28
CA LEU A 283 -8.75 10.68 -12.78
C LEU A 283 -9.71 10.10 -13.81
N ASP A 284 -10.65 9.31 -13.33
CA ASP A 284 -11.76 8.81 -14.14
C ASP A 284 -12.69 9.96 -14.53
N ALA A 285 -12.90 10.20 -15.82
CA ALA A 285 -13.72 11.30 -16.29
C ALA A 285 -15.20 11.22 -15.85
N ALA A 286 -15.73 10.01 -15.63
CA ALA A 286 -17.12 9.82 -15.24
C ALA A 286 -17.33 9.90 -13.73
N THR A 287 -16.37 9.40 -12.93
CA THR A 287 -16.52 9.26 -11.48
C THR A 287 -15.61 10.20 -10.69
N GLY A 288 -14.55 10.76 -11.30
CA GLY A 288 -13.50 11.49 -10.61
C GLY A 288 -12.60 10.58 -9.77
N GLY A 289 -12.72 9.26 -9.86
CA GLY A 289 -11.93 8.30 -9.11
C GLY A 289 -10.45 8.30 -9.52
N GLY A 290 -9.53 8.35 -8.54
CA GLY A 290 -8.10 8.32 -8.78
C GLY A 290 -7.60 6.91 -9.07
N TYR A 291 -6.83 6.73 -10.17
CA TYR A 291 -6.29 5.42 -10.56
C TYR A 291 -4.96 5.56 -11.28
N ASN A 292 -4.19 4.48 -11.35
CA ASN A 292 -2.96 4.41 -12.14
C ASN A 292 -2.88 3.17 -13.05
N VAL A 293 -3.74 2.18 -12.87
CA VAL A 293 -3.82 0.98 -13.72
C VAL A 293 -5.25 0.60 -14.06
N VAL A 294 -5.40 -0.15 -15.17
CA VAL A 294 -6.69 -0.68 -15.62
C VAL A 294 -6.68 -2.20 -15.57
N GLY A 295 -7.69 -2.78 -14.98
CA GLY A 295 -7.89 -4.22 -14.91
C GLY A 295 -8.49 -4.80 -16.20
N ARG A 296 -8.67 -6.12 -16.17
CA ARG A 296 -9.09 -6.93 -17.31
C ARG A 296 -10.45 -6.51 -17.92
N ASN A 297 -11.38 -6.08 -17.06
CA ASN A 297 -12.75 -5.67 -17.47
C ASN A 297 -12.90 -4.15 -17.58
N GLY A 298 -11.78 -3.42 -17.75
CA GLY A 298 -11.80 -1.95 -17.77
C GLY A 298 -11.95 -1.31 -16.39
N ARG A 299 -12.04 -2.10 -15.32
CA ARG A 299 -12.10 -1.61 -13.94
C ARG A 299 -10.80 -0.88 -13.59
N ARG A 300 -10.91 0.25 -12.94
CA ARG A 300 -9.78 1.11 -12.56
C ARG A 300 -9.32 0.81 -11.16
N TYR A 301 -8.00 0.81 -10.96
CA TYR A 301 -7.38 0.54 -9.67
C TYR A 301 -6.26 1.53 -9.39
N LEU A 302 -6.02 1.78 -8.13
CA LEU A 302 -4.82 2.44 -7.64
C LEU A 302 -3.93 1.39 -6.97
N VAL A 303 -2.75 1.14 -7.52
CA VAL A 303 -1.77 0.20 -6.97
C VAL A 303 -0.52 0.95 -6.54
N PRO A 304 0.21 0.49 -5.52
CA PRO A 304 1.44 1.13 -5.08
C PRO A 304 2.54 0.97 -6.13
N ALA A 305 3.46 1.92 -6.18
CA ALA A 305 4.70 1.72 -6.91
C ALA A 305 5.49 0.57 -6.28
N LEU A 306 6.18 -0.19 -7.11
CA LEU A 306 7.13 -1.21 -6.66
C LEU A 306 8.56 -0.74 -6.96
N VAL A 307 9.52 -1.22 -6.18
CA VAL A 307 10.94 -1.00 -6.48
C VAL A 307 11.30 -1.70 -7.78
N ASP A 308 11.81 -0.98 -8.77
CA ASP A 308 12.30 -1.58 -10.00
C ASP A 308 13.60 -2.33 -9.74
N PRO A 309 13.67 -3.66 -9.99
CA PRO A 309 14.90 -4.40 -9.76
C PRO A 309 16.07 -3.95 -10.65
N ALA A 310 15.84 -3.19 -11.74
CA ALA A 310 16.91 -2.77 -12.64
C ALA A 310 17.71 -1.59 -12.13
N ASN A 311 17.06 -0.62 -11.50
CA ASN A 311 17.67 0.65 -11.10
C ASN A 311 17.32 1.10 -9.67
N TYR A 312 16.58 0.26 -8.93
CA TYR A 312 16.13 0.51 -7.57
C TYR A 312 15.33 1.82 -7.41
N SER A 313 14.63 2.25 -8.45
CA SER A 313 13.67 3.36 -8.35
C SER A 313 12.25 2.86 -8.11
N CYS A 314 11.38 3.73 -7.60
CA CYS A 314 9.95 3.43 -7.54
C CYS A 314 9.34 3.51 -8.95
N LEU A 315 8.87 2.38 -9.47
CA LEU A 315 8.22 2.31 -10.77
C LEU A 315 6.78 2.82 -10.68
N ILE A 316 6.57 4.01 -11.17
CA ILE A 316 5.25 4.65 -11.23
C ILE A 316 4.51 4.20 -12.50
N MET A 317 3.30 3.68 -12.32
CA MET A 317 2.37 3.37 -13.41
C MET A 317 1.58 4.64 -13.75
N ALA A 318 1.93 5.33 -14.83
CA ALA A 318 1.31 6.62 -15.19
C ALA A 318 0.69 6.59 -16.60
#